data_a493aaeb99ec3d1ec72cca5c49f8fa8c
#
_entry.id   a493aaeb99ec3d1ec72cca5c49f8fa8c
#
_cell.length_a   1.000
_cell.length_b   1.000
_cell.length_c   1.000
_cell.angle_alpha   90.00
_cell.angle_beta   90.00
_cell.angle_gamma   90.00
#
_symmetry.space_group_name_H-M   'P 1'
#
loop_
_entity.id
_entity.type
_entity.pdbx_description
1 polymer ?
#
loop_
_entity_poly.entity_id
_entity_poly.type
_entity_poly.pdbx_seq_one_letter_code
_entity_poly.pdbx_strand_id
1 'polypeptide(L)'
;MTTQENIPDVGDIIWLDFDPQAGHEQAGHRPALVLTPAIYNRQTGLLICCPLTTKVKGYPFEVDIAGTPQNVVLSDQIKSLDWRIRHAKFKGKINHYQLSEVKAKIATLLQISE
;
A
#
# COMPACT_ATOMS: atom_id res chain seq x y z
N MET A 1 -11.47 17.05 24.54
CA MET A 1 -11.07 15.67 24.32
C MET A 1 -10.31 15.54 23.01
N THR A 2 -9.10 15.08 23.09
CA THR A 2 -8.29 14.89 21.90
C THR A 2 -8.64 13.56 21.25
N THR A 3 -9.02 13.62 19.99
CA THR A 3 -9.22 12.40 19.21
C THR A 3 -7.85 11.87 18.81
N GLN A 4 -7.57 10.64 19.19
CA GLN A 4 -6.34 10.01 18.73
C GLN A 4 -6.43 9.73 17.24
N GLU A 5 -5.46 10.26 16.54
CA GLU A 5 -5.33 10.02 15.11
C GLU A 5 -4.82 8.60 14.89
N ASN A 6 -5.50 7.84 14.03
CA ASN A 6 -5.04 6.52 13.64
C ASN A 6 -3.96 6.68 12.57
N ILE A 7 -2.72 6.52 12.99
CA ILE A 7 -1.59 6.70 12.10
C ILE A 7 -1.30 5.37 11.39
N PRO A 8 -1.28 5.33 10.05
CA PRO A 8 -0.91 4.11 9.34
C PRO A 8 0.51 3.65 9.70
N ASP A 9 0.69 2.35 9.76
CA ASP A 9 1.98 1.72 10.05
C ASP A 9 2.32 0.69 8.98
N VAL A 10 3.59 0.32 8.92
CA VAL A 10 4.05 -0.68 7.95
C VAL A 10 3.25 -1.97 8.09
N GLY A 11 2.80 -2.50 6.96
CA GLY A 11 1.98 -3.72 6.92
C GLY A 11 0.49 -3.48 7.06
N ASP A 12 0.06 -2.27 7.36
CA ASP A 12 -1.35 -1.93 7.37
C ASP A 12 -1.89 -1.92 5.94
N ILE A 13 -3.12 -2.40 5.79
CA ILE A 13 -3.90 -2.21 4.58
C ILE A 13 -4.92 -1.13 4.89
N ILE A 14 -4.91 -0.05 4.12
CA ILE A 14 -5.77 1.11 4.34
C ILE A 14 -6.55 1.44 3.08
N TRP A 15 -7.74 2.02 3.25
CA TRP A 15 -8.43 2.68 2.13
C TRP A 15 -7.76 4.02 1.88
N LEU A 16 -7.59 4.36 0.60
CA LEU A 16 -6.89 5.58 0.23
C LEU A 16 -7.40 6.06 -1.13
N ASP A 17 -7.48 7.38 -1.30
CA ASP A 17 -7.82 7.97 -2.60
C ASP A 17 -6.57 8.08 -3.46
N PHE A 18 -6.63 7.46 -4.62
CA PHE A 18 -5.53 7.47 -5.59
C PHE A 18 -5.72 8.50 -6.71
N ASP A 19 -6.86 9.16 -6.75
CA ASP A 19 -7.10 10.19 -7.75
C ASP A 19 -6.32 11.48 -7.40
N PRO A 20 -5.89 12.25 -8.41
CA PRO A 20 -6.03 11.96 -9.83
C PRO A 20 -5.07 10.88 -10.30
N GLN A 21 -5.52 10.13 -11.30
CA GLN A 21 -4.72 9.07 -11.94
C GLN A 21 -4.07 9.61 -13.22
N ALA A 22 -2.91 9.04 -13.57
CA ALA A 22 -2.22 9.33 -14.81
C ALA A 22 -1.83 8.03 -15.51
N GLY A 23 -2.24 7.87 -16.77
CA GLY A 23 -1.87 6.73 -17.60
C GLY A 23 -2.28 5.38 -16.99
N HIS A 24 -1.29 4.51 -16.76
CA HIS A 24 -1.51 3.15 -16.27
C HIS A 24 -1.58 3.04 -14.75
N GLU A 25 -1.54 4.15 -14.04
CA GLU A 25 -1.64 4.14 -12.58
C GLU A 25 -3.03 3.75 -12.12
N GLN A 26 -3.11 3.13 -10.95
CA GLN A 26 -4.39 2.83 -10.34
C GLN A 26 -5.09 4.12 -9.94
N ALA A 27 -6.42 4.11 -9.99
CA ALA A 27 -7.27 5.26 -9.73
C ALA A 27 -8.32 4.91 -8.69
N GLY A 28 -8.98 5.96 -8.19
CA GLY A 28 -10.16 5.84 -7.33
C GLY A 28 -9.81 5.52 -5.89
N HIS A 29 -10.86 5.25 -5.12
CA HIS A 29 -10.75 4.88 -3.71
C HIS A 29 -10.54 3.37 -3.61
N ARG A 30 -9.39 2.94 -3.12
CA ARG A 30 -9.04 1.52 -3.09
C ARG A 30 -8.09 1.20 -1.96
N PRO A 31 -7.95 -0.09 -1.63
CA PRO A 31 -6.99 -0.50 -0.59
C PRO A 31 -5.56 -0.29 -1.06
N ALA A 32 -4.69 0.00 -0.10
CA ALA A 32 -3.25 0.16 -0.31
C ALA A 32 -2.49 -0.49 0.83
N LEU A 33 -1.35 -1.09 0.51
CA LEU A 33 -0.44 -1.64 1.50
C LEU A 33 0.58 -0.57 1.90
N VAL A 34 0.65 -0.27 3.19
CA VAL A 34 1.59 0.72 3.74
C VAL A 34 2.96 0.08 3.91
N LEU A 35 3.99 0.75 3.41
CA LEU A 35 5.37 0.25 3.42
C LEU A 35 6.27 1.02 4.38
N THR A 36 5.85 2.17 4.87
CA THR A 36 6.64 3.01 5.77
C THR A 36 6.10 2.99 7.19
N PRO A 37 6.99 3.10 8.20
CA PRO A 37 6.57 3.00 9.60
C PRO A 37 5.81 4.22 10.08
N ALA A 38 5.01 4.01 11.13
CA ALA A 38 4.14 5.04 11.69
C ALA A 38 4.89 6.30 12.08
N ILE A 39 6.11 6.17 12.60
CA ILE A 39 6.89 7.35 12.99
C ILE A 39 7.17 8.28 11.81
N TYR A 40 7.55 7.70 10.67
CA TYR A 40 7.75 8.47 9.44
C TYR A 40 6.42 9.08 8.97
N ASN A 41 5.36 8.28 8.96
CA ASN A 41 4.06 8.69 8.46
C ASN A 41 3.48 9.83 9.29
N ARG A 42 3.68 9.77 10.60
CA ARG A 42 3.21 10.83 11.51
C ARG A 42 4.00 12.13 11.33
N GLN A 43 5.32 12.02 11.23
CA GLN A 43 6.18 13.20 11.19
C GLN A 43 6.07 13.95 9.87
N THR A 44 5.89 13.23 8.77
CA THR A 44 5.89 13.85 7.44
C THR A 44 4.49 14.09 6.88
N GLY A 45 3.48 13.36 7.37
CA GLY A 45 2.17 13.37 6.73
C GLY A 45 2.12 12.57 5.43
N LEU A 46 3.23 11.96 5.05
CA LEU A 46 3.35 11.13 3.86
C LEU A 46 3.46 9.67 4.26
N LEU A 47 3.18 8.78 3.32
CA LEU A 47 3.53 7.37 3.43
C LEU A 47 3.86 6.82 2.05
N ILE A 48 4.65 5.74 2.03
CA ILE A 48 4.90 5.02 0.80
C ILE A 48 4.03 3.77 0.81
N CYS A 49 3.35 3.51 -0.28
CA CYS A 49 2.40 2.41 -0.39
C CYS A 49 2.36 1.81 -1.78
N CYS A 50 1.73 0.65 -1.88
CA CYS A 50 1.38 0.01 -3.15
C CYS A 50 -0.12 -0.23 -3.15
N PRO A 51 -0.83 0.06 -4.27
CA PRO A 51 -2.26 -0.20 -4.35
C PRO A 51 -2.56 -1.69 -4.46
N LEU A 52 -3.75 -2.06 -4.02
CA LEU A 52 -4.31 -3.39 -4.23
C LEU A 52 -5.36 -3.32 -5.33
N THR A 53 -5.56 -4.42 -6.04
CA THR A 53 -6.61 -4.54 -7.05
C THR A 53 -7.21 -5.94 -7.05
N THR A 54 -8.50 -6.03 -7.38
CA THR A 54 -9.16 -7.31 -7.64
C THR A 54 -8.98 -7.77 -9.09
N LYS A 55 -8.46 -6.92 -9.95
CA LYS A 55 -8.19 -7.25 -11.35
C LYS A 55 -6.84 -7.96 -11.47
N VAL A 56 -6.84 -9.26 -11.19
CA VAL A 56 -5.63 -10.09 -11.23
C VAL A 56 -5.27 -10.40 -12.67
N LYS A 57 -4.05 -10.08 -13.08
CA LYS A 57 -3.57 -10.29 -14.45
C LYS A 57 -2.46 -11.34 -14.55
N GLY A 58 -1.93 -11.79 -13.41
CA GLY A 58 -0.86 -12.78 -13.36
C GLY A 58 0.53 -12.22 -13.65
N TYR A 59 0.72 -10.92 -13.47
CA TYR A 59 2.04 -10.30 -13.66
C TYR A 59 2.98 -10.67 -12.50
N PRO A 60 4.31 -10.72 -12.78
CA PRO A 60 5.28 -11.13 -11.76
C PRO A 60 5.30 -10.26 -10.51
N PHE A 61 4.89 -9.00 -10.61
CA PHE A 61 4.90 -8.05 -9.49
C PHE A 61 3.66 -8.12 -8.62
N GLU A 62 2.68 -8.92 -8.99
CA GLU A 62 1.47 -9.10 -8.18
C GLU A 62 1.76 -10.04 -7.02
N VAL A 63 1.34 -9.67 -5.82
CA VAL A 63 1.42 -10.52 -4.63
C VAL A 63 0.01 -10.78 -4.12
N ASP A 64 -0.37 -12.06 -4.07
CA ASP A 64 -1.71 -12.46 -3.62
C ASP A 64 -1.91 -12.15 -2.15
N ILE A 65 -3.09 -11.60 -1.84
CA ILE A 65 -3.55 -11.41 -0.48
C ILE A 65 -4.72 -12.36 -0.27
N ALA A 66 -4.68 -13.09 0.83
CA ALA A 66 -5.76 -14.03 1.18
C ALA A 66 -7.09 -13.29 1.32
N GLY A 67 -8.15 -13.91 0.84
CA GLY A 67 -9.50 -13.35 0.96
C GLY A 67 -10.37 -13.63 -0.24
N THR A 68 -11.63 -13.22 -0.12
CA THR A 68 -12.64 -13.32 -1.17
C THR A 68 -13.32 -11.97 -1.29
N PRO A 69 -13.29 -11.30 -2.47
CA PRO A 69 -12.63 -11.74 -3.70
C PRO A 69 -11.10 -11.69 -3.57
N GLN A 70 -10.42 -12.38 -4.50
CA GLN A 70 -8.97 -12.36 -4.56
C GLN A 70 -8.47 -10.94 -4.82
N ASN A 71 -7.49 -10.52 -4.04
CA ASN A 71 -6.81 -9.24 -4.18
C ASN A 71 -5.32 -9.47 -4.40
N VAL A 72 -4.69 -8.57 -5.14
CA VAL A 72 -3.24 -8.58 -5.29
C VAL A 72 -2.68 -7.20 -4.98
N VAL A 73 -1.49 -7.19 -4.36
CA VAL A 73 -0.69 -5.97 -4.20
C VAL A 73 0.10 -5.77 -5.49
N LEU A 74 0.04 -4.56 -6.03
CA LEU A 74 0.82 -4.20 -7.22
C LEU A 74 2.17 -3.63 -6.76
N SER A 75 3.15 -4.52 -6.61
CA SER A 75 4.44 -4.16 -6.00
C SER A 75 5.26 -3.18 -6.86
N ASP A 76 4.93 -3.05 -8.14
CA ASP A 76 5.60 -2.12 -9.06
C ASP A 76 4.96 -0.73 -9.09
N GLN A 77 3.82 -0.54 -8.42
CA GLN A 77 3.16 0.76 -8.37
C GLN A 77 3.39 1.42 -7.00
N ILE A 78 4.65 1.70 -6.71
CA ILE A 78 5.06 2.32 -5.46
C ILE A 78 4.75 3.81 -5.52
N LYS A 79 4.04 4.33 -4.51
CA LYS A 79 3.66 5.75 -4.47
C LYS A 79 3.92 6.35 -3.10
N SER A 80 4.36 7.60 -3.09
CA SER A 80 4.44 8.42 -1.89
C SER A 80 3.25 9.37 -1.91
N LEU A 81 2.37 9.26 -0.92
CA LEU A 81 1.10 9.99 -0.90
C LEU A 81 0.87 10.63 0.46
N ASP A 82 0.15 11.76 0.46
CA ASP A 82 -0.30 12.42 1.69
C ASP A 82 -1.53 11.68 2.21
N TRP A 83 -1.36 10.93 3.30
CA TRP A 83 -2.40 10.04 3.79
C TRP A 83 -3.55 10.77 4.49
N ARG A 84 -3.30 11.97 5.00
CA ARG A 84 -4.35 12.77 5.64
C ARG A 84 -5.30 13.37 4.62
N ILE A 85 -4.75 13.97 3.58
CA ILE A 85 -5.54 14.59 2.51
C ILE A 85 -6.30 13.53 1.71
N ARG A 86 -5.71 12.34 1.56
CA ARG A 86 -6.31 11.26 0.77
C ARG A 86 -7.21 10.34 1.57
N HIS A 87 -7.65 10.77 2.74
CA HIS A 87 -8.68 10.12 3.56
C HIS A 87 -8.33 8.67 3.93
N ALA A 88 -7.12 8.46 4.42
CA ALA A 88 -6.66 7.15 4.85
C ALA A 88 -7.56 6.59 5.94
N LYS A 89 -7.98 5.32 5.78
CA LYS A 89 -8.83 4.64 6.72
C LYS A 89 -8.39 3.20 6.86
N PHE A 90 -8.18 2.74 8.09
CA PHE A 90 -7.70 1.38 8.36
C PHE A 90 -8.70 0.34 7.84
N LYS A 91 -8.18 -0.68 7.16
CA LYS A 91 -8.96 -1.81 6.65
C LYS A 91 -8.52 -3.14 7.29
N GLY A 92 -7.23 -3.37 7.43
CA GLY A 92 -6.69 -4.61 7.96
C GLY A 92 -5.18 -4.63 7.94
N LYS A 93 -4.61 -5.82 8.10
CA LYS A 93 -3.16 -6.01 8.05
C LYS A 93 -2.81 -7.14 7.10
N ILE A 94 -1.68 -7.00 6.42
CA ILE A 94 -1.11 -8.07 5.61
C ILE A 94 -0.38 -9.05 6.54
N ASN A 95 -0.28 -10.33 6.16
CA ASN A 95 0.52 -11.25 6.94
C ASN A 95 2.02 -11.04 6.64
N HIS A 96 2.84 -11.54 7.56
CA HIS A 96 4.28 -11.33 7.50
C HIS A 96 4.92 -11.88 6.22
N TYR A 97 4.48 -13.06 5.78
CA TYR A 97 5.07 -13.71 4.59
C TYR A 97 4.77 -12.93 3.33
N GLN A 98 3.56 -12.44 3.19
CA GLN A 98 3.16 -11.66 2.02
C GLN A 98 3.84 -10.29 2.03
N LEU A 99 3.99 -9.66 3.19
CA LEU A 99 4.74 -8.41 3.29
C LEU A 99 6.18 -8.60 2.86
N SER A 100 6.82 -9.69 3.30
CA SER A 100 8.19 -10.02 2.90
C SER A 100 8.29 -10.25 1.40
N GLU A 101 7.29 -10.89 0.80
CA GLU A 101 7.26 -11.11 -0.65
C GLU A 101 7.15 -9.79 -1.41
N VAL A 102 6.29 -8.89 -0.96
CA VAL A 102 6.16 -7.55 -1.57
C VAL A 102 7.49 -6.81 -1.51
N LYS A 103 8.11 -6.78 -0.33
CA LYS A 103 9.40 -6.11 -0.15
C LYS A 103 10.50 -6.71 -1.03
N ALA A 104 10.53 -8.03 -1.16
CA ALA A 104 11.51 -8.71 -2.00
C ALA A 104 11.33 -8.34 -3.48
N LYS A 105 10.09 -8.28 -3.95
CA LYS A 105 9.80 -7.89 -5.33
C LYS A 105 10.19 -6.43 -5.59
N ILE A 106 9.91 -5.54 -4.64
CA ILE A 106 10.32 -4.13 -4.74
C ILE A 106 11.85 -4.03 -4.77
N ALA A 107 12.54 -4.74 -3.88
CA ALA A 107 14.00 -4.73 -3.83
C ALA A 107 14.60 -5.21 -5.16
N THR A 108 14.04 -6.26 -5.72
CA THR A 108 14.47 -6.78 -7.02
C THR A 108 14.26 -5.74 -8.12
N LEU A 109 13.08 -5.12 -8.15
CA LEU A 109 12.73 -4.12 -9.15
C LEU A 109 13.66 -2.91 -9.09
N LEU A 110 13.97 -2.46 -7.88
CA LEU A 110 14.82 -1.29 -7.64
C LEU A 110 16.31 -1.65 -7.59
N GLN A 111 16.64 -2.94 -7.74
CA GLN A 111 18.02 -3.44 -7.69
C GLN A 111 18.74 -3.12 -6.39
N ILE A 112 17.99 -3.24 -5.29
CA ILE A 112 18.55 -3.05 -3.95
C ILE A 112 19.06 -4.40 -3.45
N SER A 113 20.35 -4.45 -3.12
CA SER A 113 20.97 -5.65 -2.54
C SER A 113 20.65 -5.74 -1.05
N GLU A 114 20.43 -6.95 -0.60
CA GLU A 114 20.25 -7.22 0.82
C GLU A 114 21.53 -7.79 1.44
#